data_0b307b728d505940622db21b9fb38f0a
#
_entry.id   0b307b728d505940622db21b9fb38f0a
#
_cell.length_a   1.000
_cell.length_b   1.000
_cell.length_c   1.000
_cell.angle_alpha   90.00
_cell.angle_beta   90.00
_cell.angle_gamma   90.00
#
_symmetry.space_group_name_H-M   'P 1'
#
loop_
_entity.id
_entity.type
_entity.pdbx_description
1 polymer ?
#
loop_
_entity_poly.entity_id
_entity_poly.type
_entity_poly.pdbx_seq_one_letter_code
_entity_poly.pdbx_strand_id
1 'polypeptide(L)'
;FHENVKDAVKDAELITTLTPSTEGYLDIFDVPNNCHINAVGADAKGKRELMTNVIDGSTNIICDDPMQALHSGELQYNEWPKLYITSLKNLILDNKSMELDNGVSLFDSTGVAIEDIALAIMVYDEYSEEILGS
;
A
#
# COMPACT_ATOMS: atom_id res chain seq x y z
N PHE A 1 12.93 13.80 13.06
CA PHE A 1 13.81 12.83 12.41
C PHE A 1 14.27 11.79 13.43
N HIS A 2 14.18 10.51 13.09
CA HIS A 2 14.58 9.38 13.92
C HIS A 2 15.70 8.59 13.24
N GLU A 3 16.61 8.03 14.02
CA GLU A 3 17.75 7.25 13.50
C GLU A 3 17.40 5.80 13.23
N ASN A 4 16.31 5.30 13.82
CA ASN A 4 15.84 3.94 13.59
C ASN A 4 14.33 3.90 13.37
N VAL A 5 13.87 2.82 12.73
CA VAL A 5 12.47 2.61 12.33
C VAL A 5 11.56 2.53 13.54
N LYS A 6 11.93 1.78 14.56
CA LYS A 6 11.14 1.57 15.78
C LYS A 6 10.75 2.88 16.45
N ASP A 7 11.71 3.79 16.63
CA ASP A 7 11.44 5.09 17.24
C ASP A 7 10.59 6.00 16.34
N ALA A 8 10.71 5.82 15.02
CA ALA A 8 9.93 6.58 14.05
C ALA A 8 8.44 6.20 14.06
N VAL A 9 8.13 4.92 14.27
CA VAL A 9 6.77 4.40 14.10
C VAL A 9 6.01 4.13 15.40
N LYS A 10 6.66 4.19 16.56
CA LYS A 10 6.12 3.74 17.87
C LYS A 10 4.77 4.32 18.27
N ASP A 11 4.46 5.53 17.81
CA ASP A 11 3.22 6.26 18.15
C ASP A 11 2.41 6.57 16.86
N ALA A 12 2.71 5.91 15.73
CA ALA A 12 2.08 6.20 14.45
C ALA A 12 0.73 5.50 14.32
N GLU A 13 -0.28 6.22 13.86
CA GLU A 13 -1.56 5.66 13.42
C GLU A 13 -1.54 5.31 11.91
N LEU A 14 -0.65 5.98 11.17
CA LEU A 14 -0.43 5.78 9.75
C LEU A 14 1.07 5.74 9.45
N ILE A 15 1.50 4.69 8.78
CA ILE A 15 2.88 4.53 8.29
C ILE A 15 2.83 4.46 6.76
N THR A 16 3.70 5.21 6.10
CA THR A 16 3.89 5.08 4.65
C THR A 16 5.35 4.76 4.37
N THR A 17 5.59 3.62 3.70
CA THR A 17 6.92 3.21 3.26
C THR A 17 7.10 3.53 1.78
N LEU A 18 8.22 4.18 1.43
CA LEU A 18 8.50 4.73 0.09
C LEU A 18 9.98 4.59 -0.28
N THR A 19 10.63 3.53 0.16
CA THR A 19 12.08 3.36 -0.06
C THR A 19 12.37 2.42 -1.23
N PRO A 20 13.56 2.49 -1.84
CA PRO A 20 13.99 1.52 -2.84
C PRO A 20 14.56 0.24 -2.23
N SER A 21 14.25 -0.08 -0.98
CA SER A 21 14.84 -1.22 -0.27
C SER A 21 14.56 -2.54 -0.96
N THR A 22 15.52 -3.45 -0.84
CA THR A 22 15.39 -4.87 -1.25
C THR A 22 15.34 -5.82 -0.07
N GLU A 23 15.39 -5.27 1.15
CA GLU A 23 15.34 -6.01 2.40
C GLU A 23 14.24 -5.43 3.29
N GLY A 24 13.40 -6.31 3.87
CA GLY A 24 12.38 -5.90 4.81
C GLY A 24 13.00 -5.30 6.07
N TYR A 25 12.60 -4.09 6.43
CA TYR A 25 13.10 -3.37 7.60
C TYR A 25 12.02 -3.00 8.60
N LEU A 26 10.74 -3.00 8.21
CA LEU A 26 9.63 -2.78 9.13
C LEU A 26 9.17 -4.12 9.71
N ASP A 27 9.24 -4.25 11.02
CA ASP A 27 8.84 -5.44 11.78
C ASP A 27 7.47 -5.21 12.43
N ILE A 28 6.60 -6.23 12.47
CA ILE A 28 5.28 -6.14 13.12
C ILE A 28 5.38 -5.77 14.62
N PHE A 29 6.46 -6.19 15.29
CA PHE A 29 6.68 -5.88 16.71
C PHE A 29 7.03 -4.41 16.98
N ASP A 30 7.39 -3.65 15.94
CA ASP A 30 7.64 -2.22 16.02
C ASP A 30 6.40 -1.39 15.64
N VAL A 31 5.42 -2.00 14.95
CA VAL A 31 4.18 -1.35 14.51
C VAL A 31 3.16 -1.30 15.65
N PRO A 32 2.58 -0.13 15.97
CA PRO A 32 1.51 -0.03 16.95
C PRO A 32 0.26 -0.82 16.55
N ASN A 33 -0.47 -1.31 17.56
CA ASN A 33 -1.83 -1.81 17.34
C ASN A 33 -2.72 -0.70 16.76
N ASN A 34 -3.65 -1.05 15.89
CA ASN A 34 -4.57 -0.12 15.20
C ASN A 34 -3.85 0.88 14.25
N CYS A 35 -2.73 0.47 13.68
CA CYS A 35 -2.00 1.24 12.69
C CYS A 35 -2.38 0.81 11.27
N HIS A 36 -2.44 1.78 10.35
CA HIS A 36 -2.55 1.53 8.93
C HIS A 36 -1.19 1.70 8.24
N ILE A 37 -0.82 0.76 7.38
CA ILE A 37 0.42 0.79 6.62
C ILE A 37 0.10 0.94 5.13
N ASN A 38 0.63 2.00 4.50
CA ASN A 38 0.72 2.12 3.05
C ASN A 38 2.12 1.67 2.61
N ALA A 39 2.23 0.49 2.03
CA ALA A 39 3.46 -0.03 1.45
C ALA A 39 3.50 0.32 -0.04
N VAL A 40 4.31 1.31 -0.42
CA VAL A 40 4.34 1.89 -1.77
C VAL A 40 5.71 1.71 -2.45
N GLY A 41 6.77 1.46 -1.67
CA GLY A 41 8.12 1.37 -2.22
C GLY A 41 8.44 0.07 -2.96
N ALA A 42 7.72 -1.01 -2.68
CA ALA A 42 7.90 -2.30 -3.35
C ALA A 42 7.07 -2.38 -4.64
N ASP A 43 7.47 -1.63 -5.66
CA ASP A 43 6.80 -1.52 -6.97
C ASP A 43 7.43 -2.39 -8.07
N ALA A 44 8.39 -3.24 -7.72
CA ALA A 44 9.11 -4.10 -8.67
C ALA A 44 9.56 -5.41 -8.01
N LYS A 45 9.78 -6.41 -8.86
CA LYS A 45 10.31 -7.70 -8.40
C LYS A 45 11.63 -7.54 -7.67
N GLY A 46 11.72 -8.13 -6.47
CA GLY A 46 12.92 -8.09 -5.63
C GLY A 46 12.98 -6.92 -4.66
N LYS A 47 12.11 -5.91 -4.78
CA LYS A 47 11.97 -4.85 -3.77
C LYS A 47 11.17 -5.35 -2.57
N ARG A 48 11.51 -4.82 -1.41
CA ARG A 48 10.87 -5.20 -0.15
C ARG A 48 11.13 -4.17 0.94
N GLU A 49 10.10 -3.77 1.65
CA GLU A 49 10.18 -2.85 2.79
C GLU A 49 9.69 -3.50 4.09
N LEU A 50 8.71 -4.41 3.98
CA LEU A 50 8.09 -5.09 5.12
C LEU A 50 8.76 -6.43 5.40
N MET A 51 8.92 -6.79 6.67
CA MET A 51 9.19 -8.17 7.04
C MET A 51 7.92 -9.02 6.84
N THR A 52 8.10 -10.32 6.57
CA THR A 52 6.96 -11.24 6.31
C THR A 52 5.95 -11.23 7.45
N ASN A 53 6.41 -11.07 8.69
CA ASN A 53 5.52 -11.04 9.85
C ASN A 53 4.59 -9.82 9.89
N VAL A 54 4.87 -8.74 9.17
CA VAL A 54 3.94 -7.61 9.04
C VAL A 54 2.73 -8.04 8.22
N ILE A 55 2.95 -8.74 7.11
CA ILE A 55 1.90 -9.26 6.27
C ILE A 55 1.11 -10.32 7.04
N ASP A 56 1.81 -11.26 7.71
CA ASP A 56 1.21 -12.32 8.51
C ASP A 56 0.38 -11.80 9.69
N GLY A 57 0.79 -10.70 10.28
CA GLY A 57 0.12 -10.07 11.42
C GLY A 57 -0.94 -9.04 11.04
N SER A 58 -1.09 -8.73 9.75
CA SER A 58 -2.10 -7.78 9.29
C SER A 58 -3.50 -8.42 9.30
N THR A 59 -4.48 -7.72 9.87
CA THR A 59 -5.87 -8.18 9.94
C THR A 59 -6.62 -7.96 8.64
N ASN A 60 -6.23 -6.93 7.90
CA ASN A 60 -6.82 -6.57 6.62
C ASN A 60 -5.71 -6.24 5.62
N ILE A 61 -5.76 -6.88 4.45
CA ILE A 61 -4.81 -6.63 3.36
C ILE A 61 -5.58 -6.18 2.14
N ILE A 62 -5.26 -4.98 1.69
CA ILE A 62 -5.80 -4.38 0.46
C ILE A 62 -4.63 -4.21 -0.52
N CYS A 63 -4.89 -4.30 -1.80
CA CYS A 63 -3.93 -3.95 -2.84
C CYS A 63 -4.63 -3.26 -4.01
N ASP A 64 -3.87 -2.54 -4.81
CA ASP A 64 -4.35 -1.94 -6.06
C ASP A 64 -4.74 -3.04 -7.07
N ASP A 65 -3.82 -3.93 -7.42
CA ASP A 65 -4.06 -5.10 -8.26
C ASP A 65 -3.46 -6.38 -7.63
N PRO A 66 -4.29 -7.40 -7.28
CA PRO A 66 -3.81 -8.62 -6.63
C PRO A 66 -2.78 -9.41 -7.44
N MET A 67 -2.90 -9.42 -8.77
CA MET A 67 -1.96 -10.15 -9.61
C MET A 67 -0.61 -9.45 -9.66
N GLN A 68 -0.62 -8.13 -9.70
CA GLN A 68 0.59 -7.32 -9.69
C GLN A 68 1.26 -7.35 -8.31
N ALA A 69 0.50 -7.20 -7.23
CA ALA A 69 1.00 -7.25 -5.87
C ALA A 69 1.70 -8.59 -5.53
N LEU A 70 1.15 -9.71 -5.99
CA LEU A 70 1.76 -11.04 -5.85
C LEU A 70 3.03 -11.24 -6.69
N HIS A 71 3.28 -10.38 -7.67
CA HIS A 71 4.43 -10.48 -8.56
C HIS A 71 5.54 -9.48 -8.22
N SER A 72 5.17 -8.28 -7.81
CA SER A 72 6.09 -7.15 -7.64
C SER A 72 5.86 -6.29 -6.39
N GLY A 73 4.76 -6.49 -5.64
CA GLY A 73 4.49 -5.82 -4.36
C GLY A 73 5.11 -6.55 -3.17
N GLU A 74 4.76 -6.11 -1.98
CA GLU A 74 5.17 -6.78 -0.73
C GLU A 74 4.65 -8.22 -0.66
N LEU A 75 3.51 -8.50 -1.27
CA LEU A 75 2.86 -9.82 -1.28
C LEU A 75 3.63 -10.87 -2.11
N GLN A 76 4.65 -10.48 -2.91
CA GLN A 76 5.48 -11.42 -3.68
C GLN A 76 6.25 -12.43 -2.83
N TYR A 77 6.44 -12.15 -1.54
CA TYR A 77 7.25 -12.98 -0.63
C TYR A 77 6.42 -13.93 0.24
N ASN A 78 5.10 -13.91 0.13
CA ASN A 78 4.22 -14.72 0.96
C ASN A 78 3.51 -15.81 0.15
N GLU A 79 3.51 -17.04 0.66
CA GLU A 79 2.71 -18.16 0.15
C GLU A 79 1.28 -18.09 0.69
N TRP A 80 0.55 -17.01 0.39
CA TRP A 80 -0.76 -16.78 0.99
C TRP A 80 -1.91 -17.40 0.20
N PRO A 81 -2.90 -17.97 0.87
CA PRO A 81 -4.18 -18.24 0.22
C PRO A 81 -4.79 -16.90 -0.19
N LYS A 82 -5.03 -16.74 -1.47
CA LYS A 82 -5.62 -15.54 -2.14
C LYS A 82 -6.95 -15.04 -1.53
N LEU A 83 -7.45 -15.71 -0.50
CA LEU A 83 -8.75 -15.49 0.15
C LEU A 83 -8.80 -14.27 1.08
N TYR A 84 -7.65 -13.75 1.48
CA TYR A 84 -7.58 -12.65 2.46
C TYR A 84 -7.14 -11.30 1.86
N ILE A 85 -6.91 -11.25 0.53
CA ILE A 85 -6.50 -10.03 -0.15
C ILE A 85 -7.71 -9.42 -0.83
N THR A 86 -8.01 -8.18 -0.49
CA THR A 86 -9.08 -7.40 -1.12
C THR A 86 -8.49 -6.43 -2.13
N SER A 87 -8.97 -6.43 -3.38
CA SER A 87 -8.57 -5.39 -4.32
C SER A 87 -9.28 -4.07 -4.01
N LEU A 88 -8.57 -2.97 -4.14
CA LEU A 88 -9.13 -1.62 -3.99
C LEU A 88 -10.35 -1.42 -4.88
N LYS A 89 -10.31 -1.94 -6.12
CA LYS A 89 -11.45 -1.95 -7.05
C LYS A 89 -12.69 -2.59 -6.44
N ASN A 90 -12.57 -3.77 -5.85
CA ASN A 90 -13.72 -4.47 -5.26
C ASN A 90 -14.25 -3.73 -4.03
N LEU A 91 -13.36 -3.16 -3.23
CA LEU A 91 -13.74 -2.35 -2.08
C LEU A 91 -14.62 -1.15 -2.49
N ILE A 92 -14.22 -0.45 -3.56
CA ILE A 92 -14.94 0.71 -4.09
C ILE A 92 -16.29 0.28 -4.71
N LEU A 93 -16.29 -0.76 -5.54
CA LEU A 93 -17.50 -1.20 -6.25
C LEU A 93 -18.55 -1.78 -5.30
N ASP A 94 -18.15 -2.51 -4.28
CA ASP A 94 -19.04 -3.11 -3.30
C ASP A 94 -19.54 -2.08 -2.28
N ASN A 95 -19.04 -0.85 -2.32
CA ASN A 95 -19.32 0.22 -1.33
C ASN A 95 -19.16 -0.28 0.12
N LYS A 96 -18.20 -1.17 0.33
CA LYS A 96 -17.90 -1.71 1.65
C LYS A 96 -16.96 -0.76 2.38
N SER A 97 -17.40 -0.29 3.54
CA SER A 97 -16.47 0.20 4.54
C SER A 97 -15.73 -1.02 5.14
N MET A 98 -14.42 -1.01 5.12
CA MET A 98 -13.68 -1.95 5.96
C MET A 98 -13.79 -1.44 7.40
N GLU A 99 -14.39 -2.24 8.27
CA GLU A 99 -14.21 -2.01 9.69
C GLU A 99 -12.75 -2.31 9.99
N LEU A 100 -12.02 -1.30 10.48
CA LEU A 100 -10.68 -1.50 11.00
C LEU A 100 -10.86 -2.21 12.35
N ASP A 101 -10.90 -3.53 12.32
CA ASP A 101 -10.79 -4.34 13.51
C ASP A 101 -9.50 -3.99 14.24
N ASN A 102 -9.49 -4.11 15.56
CA ASN A 102 -8.32 -3.87 16.39
C ASN A 102 -7.11 -4.65 15.87
N GLY A 103 -6.26 -4.02 15.07
CA GLY A 103 -5.11 -4.67 14.45
C GLY A 103 -4.42 -3.79 13.42
N VAL A 104 -3.43 -4.34 12.76
CA VAL A 104 -2.71 -3.66 11.68
C VAL A 104 -3.43 -3.91 10.36
N SER A 105 -3.71 -2.85 9.61
CA SER A 105 -4.20 -2.93 8.23
C SER A 105 -3.10 -2.52 7.25
N LEU A 106 -3.05 -3.20 6.11
CA LEU A 106 -2.03 -3.02 5.08
C LEU A 106 -2.67 -2.69 3.74
N PHE A 107 -2.17 -1.65 3.08
CA PHE A 107 -2.38 -1.38 1.67
C PHE A 107 -1.06 -1.58 0.92
N ASP A 108 -1.00 -2.60 0.06
CA ASP A 108 0.15 -2.89 -0.81
C ASP A 108 -0.10 -2.26 -2.19
N SER A 109 0.57 -1.15 -2.46
CA SER A 109 0.46 -0.41 -3.71
C SER A 109 1.67 -0.66 -4.59
N THR A 110 1.41 -1.20 -5.76
CA THR A 110 2.44 -1.44 -6.79
C THR A 110 2.38 -0.40 -7.91
N GLY A 111 1.37 0.49 -7.86
CA GLY A 111 1.08 1.48 -8.89
C GLY A 111 0.43 0.86 -10.13
N VAL A 112 -0.73 1.35 -10.49
CA VAL A 112 -1.45 0.91 -11.69
C VAL A 112 -1.64 2.09 -12.65
N ALA A 113 -1.29 1.92 -13.91
CA ALA A 113 -1.30 2.98 -14.93
C ALA A 113 -2.64 3.72 -15.08
N ILE A 114 -3.75 3.11 -14.67
CA ILE A 114 -5.06 3.73 -14.72
C ILE A 114 -5.18 4.94 -13.76
N GLU A 115 -4.42 4.95 -12.66
CA GLU A 115 -4.38 6.05 -11.71
C GLU A 115 -3.72 7.28 -12.33
N ASP A 116 -2.60 7.09 -13.03
CA ASP A 116 -1.90 8.16 -13.76
C ASP A 116 -2.78 8.71 -14.89
N ILE A 117 -3.46 7.82 -15.63
CA ILE A 117 -4.35 8.22 -16.72
C ILE A 117 -5.55 9.02 -16.17
N ALA A 118 -6.15 8.58 -15.06
CA ALA A 118 -7.27 9.28 -14.45
C ALA A 118 -6.86 10.69 -14.00
N LEU A 119 -5.70 10.82 -13.35
CA LEU A 119 -5.16 12.11 -12.95
C LEU A 119 -4.84 13.00 -14.16
N ALA A 120 -4.23 12.43 -15.21
CA ALA A 120 -3.92 13.18 -16.44
C ALA A 120 -5.19 13.70 -17.12
N ILE A 121 -6.27 12.92 -17.16
CA ILE A 121 -7.57 13.36 -17.69
C ILE A 121 -8.12 14.53 -16.86
N MET A 122 -8.13 14.42 -15.54
CA MET A 122 -8.61 15.48 -14.66
C MET A 122 -7.84 16.80 -14.87
N VAL A 123 -6.51 16.71 -14.93
CA VAL A 123 -5.67 17.89 -15.20
C VAL A 123 -5.94 18.46 -16.60
N TYR A 124 -6.06 17.59 -17.59
CA TYR A 124 -6.35 18.03 -18.97
C TYR A 124 -7.72 18.75 -19.06
N ASP A 125 -8.76 18.20 -18.45
CA ASP A 125 -10.11 18.77 -18.48
C ASP A 125 -10.15 20.14 -17.76
N GLU A 126 -9.44 20.28 -16.64
CA GLU A 126 -9.39 21.54 -15.89
C GLU A 126 -8.63 22.65 -16.62
N TYR A 127 -7.53 22.31 -17.29
CA TYR A 127 -6.64 23.31 -17.91
C TYR A 127 -6.75 23.38 -19.44
N SER A 128 -7.53 22.50 -20.09
CA SER A 128 -7.65 22.48 -21.56
C SER A 128 -8.19 23.76 -22.13
N GLU A 129 -9.14 24.44 -21.46
CA GLU A 129 -9.70 25.72 -21.90
C GLU A 129 -8.66 26.86 -21.81
N GLU A 130 -7.76 26.83 -20.83
CA GLU A 130 -6.67 27.80 -20.68
C GLU A 130 -5.57 27.58 -21.74
N ILE A 131 -5.28 26.33 -22.11
CA ILE A 131 -4.23 25.99 -23.06
C ILE A 131 -4.69 26.15 -24.52
N LEU A 132 -5.94 25.82 -24.80
CA LEU A 132 -6.51 25.85 -26.18
C LEU A 132 -7.28 27.13 -26.50
N GLY A 133 -7.61 27.94 -25.51
CA GLY A 133 -8.39 29.18 -25.64
C GLY A 133 -7.58 30.46 -25.89
N SER A 134 -6.30 30.36 -26.16
CA SER A 134 -5.40 31.47 -26.48
C SER A 134 -5.07 31.56 -27.96
#